data_c714f2f081b43b7e4f29adee9942a3c2
#
_entry.id   c714f2f081b43b7e4f29adee9942a3c2
#
_cell.length_a   1.000
_cell.length_b   1.000
_cell.length_c   1.000
_cell.angle_alpha   90.00
_cell.angle_beta   90.00
_cell.angle_gamma   90.00
#
_symmetry.space_group_name_H-M   'P 1'
#
loop_
_entity.id
_entity.type
_entity.pdbx_description
1 polymer ?
#
loop_
_entity_poly.entity_id
_entity_poly.type
_entity_poly.pdbx_seq_one_letter_code
_entity_poly.pdbx_strand_id
1 'polypeptide(L)'
;MPTITSGLVLAAGGSSRLGRPKQLLPYRGATLLDHVLGVARSCAFDQLVVVIGGAADRVRARVDLGGCDVVVNEGFGEGCSSSIAAALEVVRGDVLVLLLGDQPGVAADSVRALLDGRGDAPLACCRYEDGRGHPLAFSREVFGDLRALHGDKGVWRLLDRGPTTEVPVPGRIPRDVDTQADYEAIA
;
A
#
# COMPACT_ATOMS: atom_id res chain seq x y z
N MET A 1 0.94 -12.19 23.74
CA MET A 1 1.46 -12.66 22.45
C MET A 1 2.01 -11.45 21.71
N PRO A 2 3.15 -11.52 21.02
CA PRO A 2 3.58 -10.41 20.18
C PRO A 2 2.55 -10.15 19.09
N THR A 3 2.32 -8.87 18.76
CA THR A 3 1.41 -8.46 17.69
C THR A 3 2.03 -8.83 16.34
N ILE A 4 1.32 -9.62 15.53
CA ILE A 4 1.75 -10.00 14.18
C ILE A 4 1.37 -8.89 13.20
N THR A 5 2.34 -8.40 12.45
CA THR A 5 2.14 -7.33 11.46
C THR A 5 2.21 -7.85 10.04
N SER A 6 1.22 -7.50 9.21
CA SER A 6 1.25 -7.76 7.77
C SER A 6 1.39 -6.45 7.00
N GLY A 7 2.38 -6.37 6.10
CA GLY A 7 2.47 -5.33 5.10
C GLY A 7 1.66 -5.71 3.87
N LEU A 8 0.91 -4.77 3.32
CA LEU A 8 0.16 -4.93 2.08
C LEU A 8 0.58 -3.86 1.07
N VAL A 9 1.10 -4.28 -0.07
CA VAL A 9 1.42 -3.39 -1.18
C VAL A 9 0.37 -3.56 -2.28
N LEU A 10 -0.40 -2.50 -2.56
CA LEU A 10 -1.37 -2.49 -3.65
C LEU A 10 -0.70 -2.09 -4.96
N ALA A 11 -0.64 -3.02 -5.90
CA ALA A 11 0.00 -2.84 -7.21
C ALA A 11 -0.86 -3.39 -8.37
N ALA A 12 -2.19 -3.50 -8.18
CA ALA A 12 -3.11 -4.07 -9.17
C ALA A 12 -3.60 -3.08 -10.23
N GLY A 13 -3.35 -1.78 -10.07
CA GLY A 13 -3.90 -0.73 -10.95
C GLY A 13 -3.54 -0.89 -12.42
N GLY A 14 -4.52 -0.64 -13.30
CA GLY A 14 -4.42 -0.84 -14.76
C GLY A 14 -3.57 0.20 -15.51
N SER A 15 -3.11 1.26 -14.85
CA SER A 15 -2.22 2.32 -15.42
C SER A 15 -2.76 2.97 -16.73
N SER A 16 -4.07 3.13 -16.83
CA SER A 16 -4.76 3.58 -18.06
C SER A 16 -4.28 4.95 -18.58
N ARG A 17 -3.98 5.89 -17.66
CA ARG A 17 -3.48 7.23 -18.00
C ARG A 17 -2.03 7.25 -18.50
N LEU A 18 -1.23 6.28 -18.09
CA LEU A 18 0.18 6.11 -18.46
C LEU A 18 0.35 5.32 -19.76
N GLY A 19 -0.66 4.53 -20.18
CA GLY A 19 -0.61 3.66 -21.37
C GLY A 19 0.36 2.47 -21.25
N ARG A 20 1.01 2.31 -20.09
CA ARG A 20 1.95 1.22 -19.78
C ARG A 20 1.92 0.94 -18.27
N PRO A 21 2.22 -0.31 -17.84
CA PRO A 21 2.18 -0.67 -16.42
C PRO A 21 3.17 0.18 -15.61
N LYS A 22 2.65 1.02 -14.70
CA LYS A 22 3.46 1.87 -13.82
C LYS A 22 4.38 1.05 -12.91
N GLN A 23 3.96 -0.14 -12.53
CA GLN A 23 4.76 -1.09 -11.73
C GLN A 23 6.12 -1.38 -12.34
N LEU A 24 6.21 -1.36 -13.68
CA LEU A 24 7.39 -1.72 -14.45
C LEU A 24 8.20 -0.51 -14.94
N LEU A 25 7.84 0.71 -14.53
CA LEU A 25 8.62 1.90 -14.88
C LEU A 25 10.02 1.82 -14.27
N PRO A 26 11.08 2.13 -15.03
CA PRO A 26 12.43 2.20 -14.49
C PRO A 26 12.52 3.22 -13.35
N TYR A 27 13.08 2.82 -12.22
CA TYR A 27 13.28 3.72 -11.09
C TYR A 27 14.51 3.27 -10.29
N ARG A 28 15.52 4.14 -10.15
CA ARG A 28 16.75 3.92 -9.37
C ARG A 28 17.44 2.57 -9.64
N GLY A 29 17.53 2.18 -10.92
CA GLY A 29 18.22 0.95 -11.36
C GLY A 29 17.38 -0.33 -11.29
N ALA A 30 16.12 -0.27 -10.87
CA ALA A 30 15.17 -1.38 -10.83
C ALA A 30 13.80 -0.95 -11.41
N THR A 31 12.72 -1.67 -11.11
CA THR A 31 11.37 -1.19 -11.39
C THR A 31 10.83 -0.35 -10.23
N LEU A 32 9.81 0.46 -10.51
CA LEU A 32 9.12 1.24 -9.49
C LEU A 32 8.59 0.34 -8.37
N LEU A 33 7.98 -0.81 -8.73
CA LEU A 33 7.46 -1.75 -7.74
C LEU A 33 8.57 -2.46 -6.96
N ASP A 34 9.70 -2.82 -7.58
CA ASP A 34 10.86 -3.37 -6.85
C ASP A 34 11.33 -2.43 -5.75
N HIS A 35 11.36 -1.11 -6.06
CA HIS A 35 11.76 -0.11 -5.08
C HIS A 35 10.80 -0.08 -3.88
N VAL A 36 9.49 -0.04 -4.13
CA VAL A 36 8.47 -0.05 -3.06
C VAL A 36 8.53 -1.33 -2.24
N LEU A 37 8.68 -2.50 -2.90
CA LEU A 37 8.84 -3.78 -2.21
C LEU A 37 10.12 -3.84 -1.38
N GLY A 38 11.21 -3.22 -1.86
CA GLY A 38 12.45 -3.08 -1.11
C GLY A 38 12.26 -2.30 0.19
N VAL A 39 11.53 -1.18 0.13
CA VAL A 39 11.15 -0.42 1.33
C VAL A 39 10.27 -1.28 2.26
N ALA A 40 9.25 -1.95 1.73
CA ALA A 40 8.36 -2.80 2.52
C ALA A 40 9.13 -3.94 3.23
N ARG A 41 10.07 -4.60 2.55
CA ARG A 41 10.93 -5.63 3.15
C ARG A 41 11.79 -5.09 4.28
N SER A 42 12.28 -3.84 4.17
CA SER A 42 13.08 -3.21 5.23
C SER A 42 12.29 -2.85 6.48
N CYS A 43 10.95 -2.90 6.42
CA CYS A 43 10.06 -2.70 7.58
C CYS A 43 9.94 -3.94 8.47
N ALA A 44 10.50 -5.09 8.06
CA ALA A 44 10.50 -6.34 8.82
C ALA A 44 9.09 -6.82 9.26
N PHE A 45 8.10 -6.71 8.36
CA PHE A 45 6.78 -7.29 8.59
C PHE A 45 6.87 -8.82 8.77
N ASP A 46 6.03 -9.39 9.62
CA ASP A 46 5.90 -10.85 9.79
C ASP A 46 5.34 -11.52 8.53
N GLN A 47 4.60 -10.76 7.73
CA GLN A 47 4.06 -11.16 6.44
C GLN A 47 4.08 -9.96 5.49
N LEU A 48 4.50 -10.17 4.24
CA LEU A 48 4.38 -9.18 3.18
C LEU A 48 3.47 -9.72 2.07
N VAL A 49 2.36 -9.03 1.83
CA VAL A 49 1.40 -9.36 0.77
C VAL A 49 1.53 -8.31 -0.33
N VAL A 50 1.54 -8.74 -1.58
CA VAL A 50 1.48 -7.86 -2.74
C VAL A 50 0.29 -8.24 -3.61
N VAL A 51 -0.56 -7.26 -3.93
CA VAL A 51 -1.68 -7.47 -4.86
C VAL A 51 -1.32 -6.91 -6.22
N ILE A 52 -1.34 -7.78 -7.23
CA ILE A 52 -1.13 -7.44 -8.64
C ILE A 52 -2.43 -7.69 -9.44
N GLY A 53 -2.55 -7.10 -10.63
CA GLY A 53 -3.80 -7.18 -11.41
C GLY A 53 -3.54 -7.11 -12.91
N GLY A 54 -3.99 -6.08 -13.60
CA GLY A 54 -4.02 -5.97 -15.06
C GLY A 54 -2.71 -6.23 -15.82
N ALA A 55 -1.57 -6.21 -15.14
CA ALA A 55 -0.25 -6.52 -15.71
C ALA A 55 0.42 -7.71 -14.99
N ALA A 56 -0.34 -8.60 -14.35
CA ALA A 56 0.18 -9.64 -13.46
C ALA A 56 1.31 -10.48 -14.07
N ASP A 57 1.15 -10.98 -15.28
CA ASP A 57 2.18 -11.82 -15.95
C ASP A 57 3.47 -11.03 -16.19
N ARG A 58 3.35 -9.77 -16.62
CA ARG A 58 4.51 -8.91 -16.87
C ARG A 58 5.21 -8.51 -15.57
N VAL A 59 4.46 -8.29 -14.49
CA VAL A 59 5.00 -8.03 -13.15
C VAL A 59 5.74 -9.27 -12.65
N ARG A 60 5.15 -10.46 -12.72
CA ARG A 60 5.79 -11.71 -12.32
C ARG A 60 7.10 -12.01 -13.08
N ALA A 61 7.15 -11.60 -14.35
CA ALA A 61 8.34 -11.82 -15.18
C ALA A 61 9.51 -10.84 -14.91
N ARG A 62 9.26 -9.69 -14.24
CA ARG A 62 10.24 -8.61 -14.17
C ARG A 62 10.50 -8.06 -12.78
N VAL A 63 9.58 -8.27 -11.83
CA VAL A 63 9.68 -7.78 -10.46
C VAL A 63 10.09 -8.90 -9.54
N ASP A 64 11.01 -8.63 -8.62
CA ASP A 64 11.36 -9.58 -7.56
C ASP A 64 10.23 -9.66 -6.53
N LEU A 65 9.44 -10.73 -6.59
CA LEU A 65 8.35 -11.03 -5.67
C LEU A 65 8.77 -12.00 -4.55
N GLY A 66 10.05 -12.30 -4.43
CA GLY A 66 10.58 -13.21 -3.40
C GLY A 66 10.21 -12.73 -1.99
N GLY A 67 9.75 -13.66 -1.15
CA GLY A 67 9.31 -13.37 0.23
C GLY A 67 7.95 -12.68 0.34
N CYS A 68 7.21 -12.52 -0.78
CA CYS A 68 5.86 -11.96 -0.76
C CYS A 68 4.80 -13.06 -0.98
N ASP A 69 3.68 -12.97 -0.26
CA ASP A 69 2.45 -13.66 -0.62
C ASP A 69 1.77 -12.88 -1.77
N VAL A 70 1.79 -13.45 -2.98
CA VAL A 70 1.31 -12.78 -4.20
C VAL A 70 -0.16 -13.09 -4.42
N VAL A 71 -1.00 -12.06 -4.44
CA VAL A 71 -2.43 -12.14 -4.74
C VAL A 71 -2.69 -11.52 -6.12
N VAL A 72 -3.40 -12.23 -6.98
CA VAL A 72 -3.87 -11.68 -8.26
C VAL A 72 -5.32 -11.23 -8.10
N ASN A 73 -5.58 -9.95 -8.30
CA ASN A 73 -6.92 -9.41 -8.34
C ASN A 73 -7.40 -9.26 -9.78
N GLU A 74 -8.24 -10.16 -10.25
CA GLU A 74 -8.84 -10.07 -11.58
C GLU A 74 -9.87 -8.95 -11.68
N GLY A 75 -10.51 -8.58 -10.55
CA GLY A 75 -11.46 -7.47 -10.43
C GLY A 75 -10.82 -6.10 -10.21
N PHE A 76 -9.56 -5.91 -10.58
CA PHE A 76 -8.83 -4.66 -10.33
C PHE A 76 -9.49 -3.39 -10.90
N GLY A 77 -10.37 -3.51 -11.89
CA GLY A 77 -11.16 -2.42 -12.45
C GLY A 77 -12.27 -1.89 -11.53
N GLU A 78 -12.61 -2.62 -10.46
CA GLU A 78 -13.63 -2.23 -9.48
C GLU A 78 -13.11 -1.26 -8.41
N GLY A 79 -11.84 -0.87 -8.52
CA GLY A 79 -11.18 0.09 -7.63
C GLY A 79 -10.32 -0.58 -6.56
N CYS A 80 -9.62 0.27 -5.79
CA CYS A 80 -8.66 -0.12 -4.76
C CYS A 80 -9.25 -1.08 -3.71
N SER A 81 -10.54 -0.91 -3.35
CA SER A 81 -11.23 -1.73 -2.35
C SER A 81 -11.28 -3.21 -2.73
N SER A 82 -11.41 -3.55 -4.02
CA SER A 82 -11.40 -4.95 -4.47
C SER A 82 -10.06 -5.63 -4.21
N SER A 83 -8.96 -4.89 -4.37
CA SER A 83 -7.61 -5.39 -4.08
C SER A 83 -7.38 -5.60 -2.59
N ILE A 84 -7.91 -4.73 -1.74
CA ILE A 84 -7.85 -4.90 -0.28
C ILE A 84 -8.65 -6.15 0.13
N ALA A 85 -9.87 -6.31 -0.37
CA ALA A 85 -10.70 -7.48 -0.08
C ALA A 85 -10.00 -8.79 -0.48
N ALA A 86 -9.40 -8.84 -1.67
CA ALA A 86 -8.63 -10.00 -2.12
C ALA A 86 -7.42 -10.30 -1.20
N ALA A 87 -6.70 -9.27 -0.76
CA ALA A 87 -5.57 -9.44 0.16
C ALA A 87 -5.99 -9.98 1.52
N LEU A 88 -7.14 -9.56 2.05
CA LEU A 88 -7.63 -9.96 3.36
C LEU A 88 -7.93 -11.47 3.48
N GLU A 89 -8.05 -12.19 2.35
CA GLU A 89 -8.20 -13.65 2.37
C GLU A 89 -6.91 -14.39 2.76
N VAL A 90 -5.76 -13.74 2.61
CA VAL A 90 -4.44 -14.33 2.92
C VAL A 90 -3.73 -13.63 4.09
N VAL A 91 -4.21 -12.45 4.52
CA VAL A 91 -3.60 -11.68 5.62
C VAL A 91 -3.75 -12.42 6.95
N ARG A 92 -2.61 -12.64 7.62
CA ARG A 92 -2.51 -13.35 8.90
C ARG A 92 -2.31 -12.42 10.11
N GLY A 93 -1.78 -11.20 9.87
CA GLY A 93 -1.42 -10.25 10.91
C GLY A 93 -2.60 -9.73 11.73
N ASP A 94 -2.32 -9.32 12.98
CA ASP A 94 -3.26 -8.61 13.84
C ASP A 94 -3.39 -7.14 13.44
N VAL A 95 -2.35 -6.63 12.78
CA VAL A 95 -2.27 -5.30 12.19
C VAL A 95 -1.89 -5.40 10.73
N LEU A 96 -2.63 -4.71 9.87
CA LEU A 96 -2.35 -4.55 8.44
C LEU A 96 -1.80 -3.15 8.19
N VAL A 97 -0.64 -3.06 7.56
CA VAL A 97 -0.09 -1.78 7.07
C VAL A 97 -0.22 -1.71 5.56
N LEU A 98 -0.96 -0.72 5.09
CA LEU A 98 -1.26 -0.51 3.67
C LEU A 98 -0.27 0.48 3.05
N LEU A 99 0.39 0.04 1.99
CA LEU A 99 1.29 0.80 1.13
C LEU A 99 0.77 0.80 -0.30
N LEU A 100 1.08 1.84 -1.05
CA LEU A 100 0.75 1.91 -2.48
C LEU A 100 1.98 1.61 -3.33
N GLY A 101 1.83 0.71 -4.29
CA GLY A 101 2.91 0.28 -5.19
C GLY A 101 3.39 1.35 -6.19
N ASP A 102 2.72 2.49 -6.21
CA ASP A 102 3.02 3.65 -7.05
C ASP A 102 3.50 4.89 -6.26
N GLN A 103 3.78 4.72 -4.97
CA GLN A 103 4.34 5.76 -4.10
C GLN A 103 5.79 5.45 -3.69
N PRO A 104 6.77 5.58 -4.57
CA PRO A 104 8.17 5.22 -4.27
C PRO A 104 8.83 6.12 -3.21
N GLY A 105 8.20 7.25 -2.88
CA GLY A 105 8.69 8.17 -1.86
C GLY A 105 8.34 7.78 -0.41
N VAL A 106 7.55 6.72 -0.18
CA VAL A 106 7.26 6.24 1.17
C VAL A 106 8.54 5.71 1.82
N ALA A 107 8.86 6.19 3.03
CA ALA A 107 10.03 5.78 3.78
C ALA A 107 9.69 4.69 4.82
N ALA A 108 10.63 3.77 5.06
CA ALA A 108 10.48 2.77 6.12
C ALA A 108 10.32 3.41 7.52
N ASP A 109 10.94 4.58 7.74
CA ASP A 109 10.80 5.33 8.99
C ASP A 109 9.36 5.80 9.23
N SER A 110 8.63 6.17 8.16
CA SER A 110 7.21 6.52 8.27
C SER A 110 6.36 5.30 8.67
N VAL A 111 6.70 4.11 8.17
CA VAL A 111 6.03 2.85 8.58
C VAL A 111 6.29 2.55 10.06
N ARG A 112 7.55 2.67 10.51
CA ARG A 112 7.92 2.46 11.92
C ARG A 112 7.21 3.46 12.82
N ALA A 113 7.27 4.75 12.48
CA ALA A 113 6.60 5.79 13.23
C ALA A 113 5.08 5.53 13.34
N LEU A 114 4.44 5.10 12.23
CA LEU A 114 3.02 4.76 12.22
C LEU A 114 2.70 3.60 13.18
N LEU A 115 3.49 2.52 13.15
CA LEU A 115 3.29 1.35 14.02
C LEU A 115 3.49 1.70 15.49
N ASP A 116 4.51 2.50 15.80
CA ASP A 116 4.80 2.93 17.16
C ASP A 116 3.76 3.95 17.68
N GLY A 117 3.38 4.92 16.83
CA GLY A 117 2.52 6.03 17.20
C GLY A 117 1.03 5.69 17.23
N ARG A 118 0.59 4.62 16.53
CA ARG A 118 -0.83 4.23 16.53
C ARG A 118 -1.33 3.74 17.89
N GLY A 119 -0.45 3.23 18.74
CA GLY A 119 -0.86 2.54 19.97
C GLY A 119 -1.82 1.39 19.67
N ASP A 120 -2.94 1.34 20.40
CA ASP A 120 -4.01 0.34 20.20
C ASP A 120 -5.13 0.83 19.27
N ALA A 121 -4.93 1.97 18.58
CA ALA A 121 -5.97 2.52 17.70
C ALA A 121 -6.30 1.55 16.55
N PRO A 122 -7.61 1.31 16.26
CA PRO A 122 -8.03 0.42 15.19
C PRO A 122 -7.72 0.98 13.80
N LEU A 123 -7.70 2.32 13.66
CA LEU A 123 -7.43 3.04 12.44
C LEU A 123 -6.32 4.06 12.67
N ALA A 124 -5.28 4.05 11.84
CA ALA A 124 -4.25 5.07 11.89
C ALA A 124 -3.75 5.44 10.49
N CYS A 125 -3.28 6.68 10.34
CA CYS A 125 -2.64 7.18 9.13
C CYS A 125 -1.45 8.07 9.46
N CYS A 126 -0.55 8.24 8.50
CA CYS A 126 0.50 9.24 8.61
C CYS A 126 -0.05 10.65 8.42
N ARG A 127 0.43 11.59 9.25
CA ARG A 127 0.17 13.03 9.15
C ARG A 127 1.44 13.72 8.69
N TYR A 128 1.48 14.09 7.44
CA TYR A 128 2.53 14.88 6.80
C TYR A 128 2.26 16.38 6.95
N GLU A 129 3.21 17.22 6.55
CA GLU A 129 3.09 18.68 6.59
C GLU A 129 1.90 19.21 5.76
N ASP A 130 1.56 18.53 4.67
CA ASP A 130 0.51 18.93 3.73
C ASP A 130 -0.78 18.08 3.83
N GLY A 131 -0.86 17.14 4.77
CA GLY A 131 -2.09 16.39 4.98
C GLY A 131 -1.90 14.96 5.47
N ARG A 132 -3.00 14.20 5.44
CA ARG A 132 -3.01 12.76 5.75
C ARG A 132 -2.57 11.97 4.51
N GLY A 133 -1.76 10.94 4.72
CA GLY A 133 -1.25 10.11 3.63
C GLY A 133 -0.90 8.69 4.07
N HIS A 134 -0.52 7.87 3.09
CA HIS A 134 0.02 6.54 3.33
C HIS A 134 1.42 6.62 3.96
N PRO A 135 1.83 5.57 4.71
CA PRO A 135 1.11 4.32 4.98
C PRO A 135 -0.10 4.51 5.91
N LEU A 136 -1.04 3.54 5.83
CA LEU A 136 -2.20 3.45 6.73
C LEU A 136 -2.09 2.17 7.55
N ALA A 137 -2.60 2.15 8.78
CA ALA A 137 -2.63 0.95 9.61
C ALA A 137 -4.05 0.63 10.09
N PHE A 138 -4.36 -0.67 10.11
CA PHE A 138 -5.67 -1.22 10.45
C PHE A 138 -5.52 -2.40 11.40
N SER A 139 -6.19 -2.38 12.54
CA SER A 139 -6.29 -3.54 13.41
C SER A 139 -7.24 -4.59 12.82
N ARG A 140 -7.05 -5.85 13.16
CA ARG A 140 -7.87 -6.98 12.70
C ARG A 140 -9.38 -6.78 12.93
N GLU A 141 -9.76 -6.09 13.97
CA GLU A 141 -11.17 -5.82 14.30
C GLU A 141 -11.91 -5.04 13.22
N VAL A 142 -11.22 -4.22 12.42
CA VAL A 142 -11.81 -3.45 11.30
C VAL A 142 -11.68 -4.14 9.94
N PHE A 143 -11.18 -5.38 9.86
CA PHE A 143 -11.07 -6.09 8.58
C PHE A 143 -12.43 -6.39 7.95
N GLY A 144 -13.48 -6.55 8.78
CA GLY A 144 -14.86 -6.65 8.28
C GLY A 144 -15.29 -5.40 7.52
N ASP A 145 -15.01 -4.22 8.07
CA ASP A 145 -15.30 -2.94 7.44
C ASP A 145 -14.48 -2.76 6.16
N LEU A 146 -13.18 -3.14 6.18
CA LEU A 146 -12.33 -3.11 4.98
C LEU A 146 -12.87 -3.98 3.85
N ARG A 147 -13.40 -5.18 4.15
CA ARG A 147 -14.04 -6.07 3.14
C ARG A 147 -15.30 -5.47 2.55
N ALA A 148 -16.03 -4.68 3.32
CA ALA A 148 -17.27 -4.04 2.90
C ALA A 148 -17.07 -2.74 2.11
N LEU A 149 -15.81 -2.32 1.88
CA LEU A 149 -15.51 -1.10 1.12
C LEU A 149 -15.77 -1.30 -0.37
N HIS A 150 -16.12 -0.19 -1.04
CA HIS A 150 -16.32 -0.14 -2.48
C HIS A 150 -15.62 1.07 -3.11
N GLY A 151 -15.02 0.86 -4.28
CA GLY A 151 -14.38 1.88 -5.11
C GLY A 151 -13.05 2.40 -4.53
N ASP A 152 -12.46 3.40 -5.18
CA ASP A 152 -11.12 3.88 -4.88
C ASP A 152 -11.00 4.66 -3.57
N LYS A 153 -12.05 5.37 -3.18
CA LYS A 153 -12.05 6.22 -1.97
C LYS A 153 -12.60 5.53 -0.73
N GLY A 154 -12.87 4.22 -0.78
CA GLY A 154 -13.47 3.47 0.32
C GLY A 154 -12.69 3.59 1.62
N VAL A 155 -11.37 3.42 1.54
CA VAL A 155 -10.47 3.49 2.71
C VAL A 155 -10.49 4.85 3.39
N TRP A 156 -10.45 5.95 2.63
CA TRP A 156 -10.49 7.31 3.19
C TRP A 156 -11.83 7.60 3.87
N ARG A 157 -12.95 7.11 3.29
CA ARG A 157 -14.27 7.22 3.94
C ARG A 157 -14.34 6.45 5.26
N LEU A 158 -13.65 5.30 5.35
CA LEU A 158 -13.56 4.55 6.61
C LEU A 158 -12.79 5.35 7.67
N LEU A 159 -11.64 5.91 7.30
CA LEU A 159 -10.84 6.76 8.18
C LEU A 159 -11.61 8.03 8.65
N ASP A 160 -12.49 8.57 7.82
CA ASP A 160 -13.29 9.76 8.14
C ASP A 160 -14.49 9.47 9.06
N ARG A 161 -14.96 8.21 9.11
CA ARG A 161 -16.13 7.81 9.92
C ARG A 161 -15.80 7.44 11.36
N GLY A 162 -14.58 6.99 11.61
CA GLY A 162 -14.15 6.46 12.91
C GLY A 162 -13.06 7.30 13.58
N PRO A 163 -12.77 7.01 14.85
CA PRO A 163 -11.63 7.60 15.53
C PRO A 163 -10.33 7.09 14.87
N THR A 164 -9.71 7.94 14.08
CA THR A 164 -8.45 7.67 13.38
C THR A 164 -7.31 8.37 14.09
N THR A 165 -6.27 7.63 14.47
CA THR A 165 -5.04 8.19 14.99
C THR A 165 -4.20 8.73 13.84
N GLU A 166 -3.90 10.02 13.86
CA GLU A 166 -2.99 10.65 12.92
C GLU A 166 -1.59 10.71 13.53
N VAL A 167 -0.64 9.98 12.96
CA VAL A 167 0.74 9.92 13.46
C VAL A 167 1.61 10.90 12.69
N PRO A 168 2.19 11.92 13.35
CA PRO A 168 3.06 12.88 12.68
C PRO A 168 4.30 12.22 12.09
N VAL A 169 4.58 12.51 10.82
CA VAL A 169 5.79 12.09 10.11
C VAL A 169 6.37 13.28 9.35
N PRO A 170 7.69 13.36 9.21
CA PRO A 170 8.31 14.50 8.53
C PRO A 170 8.04 14.49 7.02
N GLY A 171 8.08 15.69 6.43
CA GLY A 171 8.00 15.91 4.99
C GLY A 171 6.57 15.98 4.46
N ARG A 172 6.46 15.85 3.15
CA ARG A 172 5.18 15.95 2.41
C ARG A 172 4.68 14.58 2.01
N ILE A 173 3.39 14.49 1.72
CA ILE A 173 2.76 13.25 1.21
C ILE A 173 3.55 12.74 0.01
N PRO A 174 4.01 11.47 0.02
CA PRO A 174 4.66 10.87 -1.13
C PRO A 174 3.76 10.93 -2.38
N ARG A 175 4.35 11.31 -3.51
CA ARG A 175 3.60 11.47 -4.76
C ARG A 175 3.23 10.11 -5.37
N ASP A 176 1.98 9.99 -5.80
CA ASP A 176 1.51 8.90 -6.66
C ASP A 176 2.07 9.07 -8.08
N VAL A 177 2.46 7.97 -8.72
CA VAL A 177 2.84 7.95 -10.13
C VAL A 177 1.64 7.48 -10.96
N ASP A 178 0.87 8.42 -11.48
CA ASP A 178 -0.34 8.14 -12.26
C ASP A 178 -0.21 8.58 -13.73
N THR A 179 0.60 9.59 -13.98
CA THR A 179 0.80 10.18 -15.31
C THR A 179 2.28 10.20 -15.69
N GLN A 180 2.55 10.48 -16.97
CA GLN A 180 3.93 10.66 -17.44
C GLN A 180 4.62 11.83 -16.71
N ALA A 181 3.90 12.91 -16.44
CA ALA A 181 4.43 14.07 -15.71
C ALA A 181 4.79 13.71 -14.24
N ASP A 182 3.98 12.87 -13.57
CA ASP A 182 4.31 12.39 -12.22
C ASP A 182 5.58 11.57 -12.22
N TYR A 183 5.74 10.70 -13.23
CA TYR A 183 6.93 9.88 -13.39
C TYR A 183 8.18 10.73 -13.63
N GLU A 184 8.11 11.72 -14.54
CA GLU A 184 9.22 12.64 -14.83
C GLU A 184 9.64 13.47 -13.61
N ALA A 185 8.69 13.74 -12.70
CA ALA A 185 8.96 14.50 -11.48
C ALA A 185 9.74 13.73 -10.41
N ILE A 186 9.84 12.40 -10.52
CA ILE A 186 10.53 11.52 -9.56
C ILE A 186 11.73 10.78 -10.16
N ALA A 187 11.87 10.80 -11.50
CA ALA A 187 12.92 10.09 -12.25
C ALA A 187 14.32 10.67 -12.04
#